data_8bea2defd98fbaa282d36d0fcc3e2e59
#
_entry.id   8bea2defd98fbaa282d36d0fcc3e2e59
#
_cell.length_a   1.000
_cell.length_b   1.000
_cell.length_c   1.000
_cell.angle_alpha   90.00
_cell.angle_beta   90.00
_cell.angle_gamma   90.00
#
_symmetry.space_group_name_H-M   'P 1'
#
loop_
_entity.id
_entity.type
_entity.pdbx_description
1 polymer ?
#
loop_
_entity_poly.entity_id
_entity_poly.type
_entity_poly.pdbx_seq_one_letter_code
_entity_poly.pdbx_strand_id
1 'polypeptide(L)'
;LFLQSMNFLFPEFLIGLVAISIPIIIHLFNFRKYKKVYFTNVQFLKELKQESDSKSKLKELLILASRILAITSLVIAFAQPYILNDVKIKKGEKAISIYIDNSFSMESENKKGTLLENAKKLATEIASTLKESDKLQIITNDFKGQHQRLLSKEEFTEQLNDIKITSATKNISDVINRQIDFLNNNSTKNKQIYILSDFQKNTSELSKKKNDTLIPITLIPLYASQQNNVYID
;
A
#
# COMPACT_ATOMS: atom_id res chain seq x y z
N LEU A 1 -15.30 -21.72 4.48
CA LEU A 1 -14.40 -20.67 5.01
C LEU A 1 -13.37 -20.37 3.94
N PHE A 2 -13.59 -19.32 3.15
CA PHE A 2 -12.62 -18.83 2.17
C PHE A 2 -11.50 -18.09 2.94
N LEU A 3 -10.32 -18.68 3.01
CA LEU A 3 -9.09 -17.97 3.36
C LEU A 3 -8.73 -17.08 2.18
N GLN A 4 -9.25 -15.86 2.18
CA GLN A 4 -8.79 -14.80 1.30
C GLN A 4 -7.36 -14.50 1.67
N SER A 5 -6.42 -14.62 0.73
CA SER A 5 -5.00 -14.34 0.97
C SER A 5 -4.83 -12.85 1.30
N MET A 6 -4.57 -12.55 2.58
CA MET A 6 -4.14 -11.22 3.00
C MET A 6 -2.69 -11.02 2.56
N ASN A 7 -2.45 -9.95 1.85
CA ASN A 7 -1.10 -9.50 1.48
C ASN A 7 -0.76 -8.20 2.23
N PHE A 8 0.52 -7.90 2.34
CA PHE A 8 1.00 -6.70 2.99
C PHE A 8 1.73 -5.83 1.97
N LEU A 9 1.48 -4.53 2.01
CA LEU A 9 2.13 -3.57 1.12
C LEU A 9 3.61 -3.42 1.47
N PHE A 10 3.92 -3.46 2.76
CA PHE A 10 5.28 -3.37 3.29
C PHE A 10 5.54 -4.52 4.27
N PRO A 11 5.81 -5.74 3.77
CA PRO A 11 6.00 -6.92 4.62
C PRO A 11 7.22 -6.81 5.54
N GLU A 12 8.19 -5.96 5.20
CA GLU A 12 9.40 -5.70 6.00
C GLU A 12 9.07 -5.19 7.41
N PHE A 13 7.97 -4.42 7.56
CA PHE A 13 7.54 -3.94 8.89
C PHE A 13 7.10 -5.06 9.83
N LEU A 14 6.78 -6.26 9.32
CA LEU A 14 6.45 -7.41 10.17
C LEU A 14 7.64 -7.85 11.06
N ILE A 15 8.88 -7.52 10.68
CA ILE A 15 10.07 -7.70 11.53
C ILE A 15 9.89 -6.95 12.86
N GLY A 16 9.15 -5.84 12.86
CA GLY A 16 8.81 -5.09 14.07
C GLY A 16 8.07 -5.90 15.15
N LEU A 17 7.47 -7.06 14.79
CA LEU A 17 6.88 -7.97 15.76
C LEU A 17 7.91 -8.53 16.75
N VAL A 18 9.19 -8.55 16.41
CA VAL A 18 10.27 -8.93 17.33
C VAL A 18 10.28 -8.00 18.56
N ALA A 19 9.83 -6.75 18.45
CA ALA A 19 9.72 -5.83 19.56
C ALA A 19 8.75 -6.30 20.67
N ILE A 20 7.85 -7.26 20.37
CA ILE A 20 6.97 -7.89 21.37
C ILE A 20 7.79 -8.65 22.42
N SER A 21 8.98 -9.12 22.08
CA SER A 21 9.89 -9.77 23.04
C SER A 21 10.24 -8.86 24.23
N ILE A 22 10.29 -7.54 24.02
CA ILE A 22 10.67 -6.57 25.07
C ILE A 22 9.69 -6.59 26.26
N PRO A 23 8.38 -6.36 26.08
CA PRO A 23 7.43 -6.43 27.21
C PRO A 23 7.35 -7.83 27.83
N ILE A 24 7.55 -8.88 27.06
CA ILE A 24 7.56 -10.26 27.58
C ILE A 24 8.77 -10.47 28.47
N ILE A 25 9.96 -10.06 28.07
CA ILE A 25 11.19 -10.15 28.86
C ILE A 25 11.05 -9.34 30.15
N ILE A 26 10.53 -8.10 30.07
CA ILE A 26 10.31 -7.27 31.27
C ILE A 26 9.32 -7.93 32.22
N HIS A 27 8.28 -8.59 31.72
CA HIS A 27 7.29 -9.29 32.54
C HIS A 27 7.88 -10.53 33.21
N LEU A 28 8.69 -11.33 32.48
CA LEU A 28 9.30 -12.57 32.99
C LEU A 28 10.37 -12.28 34.06
N PHE A 29 11.20 -11.27 33.85
CA PHE A 29 12.32 -10.98 34.76
C PHE A 29 11.92 -10.14 35.98
N ASN A 30 10.66 -9.66 36.05
CA ASN A 30 10.05 -8.97 37.20
C ASN A 30 11.05 -8.13 38.03
N PHE A 31 11.61 -7.06 37.44
CA PHE A 31 12.66 -6.24 38.04
C PHE A 31 12.23 -5.45 39.32
N ARG A 32 11.07 -5.75 39.90
CA ARG A 32 10.59 -5.08 41.11
C ARG A 32 11.34 -5.61 42.34
N LYS A 33 12.17 -4.79 42.92
CA LYS A 33 12.76 -5.03 44.25
C LYS A 33 11.71 -4.76 45.31
N TYR A 34 11.19 -5.81 45.95
CA TYR A 34 10.28 -5.67 47.07
C TYR A 34 11.07 -5.30 48.32
N LYS A 35 10.61 -4.24 49.04
CA LYS A 35 11.14 -3.90 50.37
C LYS A 35 10.49 -4.84 51.39
N LYS A 36 11.27 -5.69 52.05
CA LYS A 36 10.75 -6.59 53.10
C LYS A 36 10.44 -5.74 54.32
N VAL A 37 9.16 -5.73 54.72
CA VAL A 37 8.69 -5.15 55.99
C VAL A 37 8.28 -6.30 56.88
N TYR A 38 8.88 -6.38 58.06
CA TYR A 38 8.59 -7.45 59.03
C TYR A 38 7.43 -7.03 59.93
N PHE A 39 6.37 -7.83 59.97
CA PHE A 39 5.22 -7.65 60.84
C PHE A 39 5.11 -8.84 61.81
N THR A 40 4.75 -8.57 63.08
CA THR A 40 4.75 -9.56 64.18
C THR A 40 3.47 -10.43 64.20
N ASN A 41 2.36 -10.01 63.56
CA ASN A 41 1.12 -10.76 63.50
C ASN A 41 0.75 -11.15 62.06
N VAL A 42 0.88 -12.44 61.73
CA VAL A 42 0.88 -12.96 60.36
C VAL A 42 -0.45 -13.60 59.95
N GLN A 43 -1.33 -13.94 60.90
CA GLN A 43 -2.50 -14.79 60.60
C GLN A 43 -3.59 -14.05 59.79
N PHE A 44 -3.90 -12.82 60.16
CA PHE A 44 -4.90 -11.98 59.42
C PHE A 44 -4.39 -11.50 58.07
N LEU A 45 -3.07 -11.35 57.94
CA LEU A 45 -2.44 -10.92 56.66
C LEU A 45 -2.42 -12.03 55.60
N LYS A 46 -2.50 -13.31 55.95
CA LYS A 46 -2.48 -14.41 54.98
C LYS A 46 -3.74 -14.48 54.12
N GLU A 47 -4.90 -14.25 54.68
CA GLU A 47 -6.18 -14.29 53.95
C GLU A 47 -6.32 -13.09 52.98
N LEU A 48 -5.98 -11.89 53.46
CA LEU A 48 -5.98 -10.69 52.64
C LEU A 48 -4.92 -10.73 51.53
N LYS A 49 -3.80 -11.41 51.75
CA LYS A 49 -2.72 -11.55 50.78
C LYS A 49 -3.12 -12.44 49.59
N GLN A 50 -3.84 -13.54 49.82
CA GLN A 50 -4.29 -14.44 48.74
C GLN A 50 -5.27 -13.75 47.77
N GLU A 51 -6.18 -12.94 48.27
CA GLU A 51 -7.12 -12.20 47.44
C GLU A 51 -6.47 -11.06 46.68
N SER A 52 -5.51 -10.38 47.29
CA SER A 52 -4.74 -9.31 46.71
C SER A 52 -3.77 -9.80 45.60
N ASP A 53 -3.13 -10.97 45.83
CA ASP A 53 -2.18 -11.55 44.87
C ASP A 53 -2.87 -12.00 43.57
N SER A 54 -4.09 -12.52 43.64
CA SER A 54 -4.85 -12.90 42.44
C SER A 54 -5.25 -11.70 41.58
N LYS A 55 -5.74 -10.63 42.24
CA LYS A 55 -6.08 -9.36 41.57
C LYS A 55 -4.85 -8.68 40.97
N SER A 56 -3.70 -8.74 41.64
CA SER A 56 -2.44 -8.18 41.17
C SER A 56 -1.93 -8.92 39.93
N LYS A 57 -1.97 -10.26 39.92
CA LYS A 57 -1.55 -11.07 38.76
C LYS A 57 -2.43 -10.80 37.55
N LEU A 58 -3.75 -10.70 37.72
CA LEU A 58 -4.67 -10.37 36.64
C LEU A 58 -4.34 -8.99 36.05
N LYS A 59 -4.11 -7.98 36.88
CA LYS A 59 -3.73 -6.63 36.48
C LYS A 59 -2.41 -6.63 35.68
N GLU A 60 -1.39 -7.36 36.13
CA GLU A 60 -0.09 -7.45 35.45
C GLU A 60 -0.23 -8.13 34.07
N LEU A 61 -1.08 -9.18 34.00
CA LEU A 61 -1.36 -9.87 32.73
C LEU A 61 -2.11 -8.98 31.74
N LEU A 62 -3.10 -8.20 32.21
CA LEU A 62 -3.82 -7.23 31.39
C LEU A 62 -2.90 -6.12 30.85
N ILE A 63 -1.98 -5.64 31.69
CA ILE A 63 -0.99 -4.65 31.28
C ILE A 63 -0.05 -5.24 30.21
N LEU A 64 0.40 -6.50 30.37
CA LEU A 64 1.20 -7.18 29.36
C LEU A 64 0.42 -7.32 28.04
N ALA A 65 -0.83 -7.81 28.12
CA ALA A 65 -1.67 -7.98 26.94
C ALA A 65 -1.91 -6.66 26.20
N SER A 66 -2.16 -5.56 26.91
CA SER A 66 -2.35 -4.24 26.27
C SER A 66 -1.09 -3.74 25.57
N ARG A 67 0.10 -3.98 26.13
CA ARG A 67 1.38 -3.63 25.51
C ARG A 67 1.64 -4.44 24.24
N ILE A 68 1.40 -5.75 24.29
CA ILE A 68 1.53 -6.62 23.11
C ILE A 68 0.56 -6.17 22.03
N LEU A 69 -0.70 -5.92 22.38
CA LEU A 69 -1.71 -5.47 21.42
C LEU A 69 -1.35 -4.11 20.79
N ALA A 70 -0.83 -3.17 21.58
CA ALA A 70 -0.38 -1.87 21.08
C ALA A 70 0.75 -2.01 20.06
N ILE A 71 1.78 -2.82 20.34
CA ILE A 71 2.89 -3.07 19.42
C ILE A 71 2.39 -3.77 18.15
N THR A 72 1.56 -4.80 18.31
CA THR A 72 1.02 -5.56 17.18
C THR A 72 0.18 -4.68 16.27
N SER A 73 -0.72 -3.86 16.83
CA SER A 73 -1.57 -2.96 16.05
C SER A 73 -0.75 -1.91 15.31
N LEU A 74 0.31 -1.38 15.95
CA LEU A 74 1.22 -0.44 15.32
C LEU A 74 1.96 -1.07 14.13
N VAL A 75 2.52 -2.26 14.32
CA VAL A 75 3.23 -2.99 13.26
C VAL A 75 2.28 -3.31 12.09
N ILE A 76 1.06 -3.78 12.37
CA ILE A 76 0.06 -4.06 11.34
C ILE A 76 -0.33 -2.78 10.60
N ALA A 77 -0.48 -1.64 11.30
CA ALA A 77 -0.79 -0.37 10.66
C ALA A 77 0.27 0.06 9.66
N PHE A 78 1.56 -0.10 9.98
CA PHE A 78 2.66 0.20 9.05
C PHE A 78 2.81 -0.85 7.95
N ALA A 79 2.54 -2.13 8.22
CA ALA A 79 2.57 -3.19 7.23
C ALA A 79 1.47 -3.04 6.16
N GLN A 80 0.42 -2.26 6.41
CA GLN A 80 -0.70 -1.97 5.52
C GLN A 80 -1.27 -3.24 4.87
N PRO A 81 -2.02 -4.06 5.63
CA PRO A 81 -2.65 -5.25 5.08
C PRO A 81 -3.72 -4.86 4.04
N TYR A 82 -3.74 -5.56 2.93
CA TYR A 82 -4.79 -5.43 1.92
C TYR A 82 -5.29 -6.79 1.46
N ILE A 83 -6.55 -6.83 1.05
CA ILE A 83 -7.18 -8.05 0.54
C ILE A 83 -7.18 -7.96 -0.98
N LEU A 84 -6.50 -8.91 -1.63
CA LEU A 84 -6.66 -9.12 -3.06
C LEU A 84 -8.03 -9.79 -3.27
N ASN A 85 -8.95 -9.07 -3.88
CA ASN A 85 -10.11 -9.72 -4.47
C ASN A 85 -9.62 -10.48 -5.70
N ASP A 86 -9.49 -11.81 -5.57
CA ASP A 86 -9.23 -12.68 -6.72
C ASP A 86 -10.42 -12.60 -7.67
N VAL A 87 -10.37 -11.62 -8.57
CA VAL A 87 -11.26 -11.61 -9.72
C VAL A 87 -10.77 -12.77 -10.61
N LYS A 88 -11.49 -13.89 -10.59
CA LYS A 88 -11.19 -15.05 -11.42
C LYS A 88 -11.26 -14.64 -12.89
N ILE A 89 -10.08 -14.52 -13.52
CA ILE A 89 -9.97 -14.16 -14.93
C ILE A 89 -10.25 -15.40 -15.76
N LYS A 90 -11.27 -15.32 -16.61
CA LYS A 90 -11.62 -16.42 -17.54
C LYS A 90 -10.60 -16.51 -18.68
N LYS A 91 -10.43 -17.72 -19.23
CA LYS A 91 -9.49 -17.99 -20.32
C LYS A 91 -9.81 -17.10 -21.53
N GLY A 92 -8.86 -16.22 -21.93
CA GLY A 92 -9.05 -15.27 -23.05
C GLY A 92 -9.25 -13.80 -22.67
N GLU A 93 -9.37 -13.49 -21.37
CA GLU A 93 -9.49 -12.13 -20.85
C GLU A 93 -8.13 -11.42 -20.82
N LYS A 94 -8.15 -10.08 -20.96
CA LYS A 94 -6.97 -9.23 -20.83
C LYS A 94 -6.89 -8.66 -19.43
N ALA A 95 -5.65 -8.53 -18.91
CA ALA A 95 -5.36 -7.74 -17.73
C ALA A 95 -4.49 -6.55 -18.14
N ILE A 96 -4.99 -5.35 -17.92
CA ILE A 96 -4.37 -4.12 -18.39
C ILE A 96 -4.06 -3.24 -17.18
N SER A 97 -2.80 -2.86 -17.04
CA SER A 97 -2.37 -1.93 -16.02
C SER A 97 -2.12 -0.56 -16.62
N ILE A 98 -2.80 0.46 -16.12
CA ILE A 98 -2.71 1.85 -16.58
C ILE A 98 -2.12 2.68 -15.44
N TYR A 99 -0.93 3.24 -15.69
CA TYR A 99 -0.36 4.24 -14.81
C TYR A 99 -0.75 5.63 -15.30
N ILE A 100 -1.21 6.45 -14.36
CA ILE A 100 -1.54 7.85 -14.58
C ILE A 100 -0.66 8.67 -13.65
N ASP A 101 0.24 9.43 -14.25
CA ASP A 101 1.02 10.40 -13.54
C ASP A 101 0.10 11.48 -12.98
N ASN A 102 0.17 11.68 -11.68
CA ASN A 102 -0.60 12.72 -10.97
C ASN A 102 0.31 13.66 -10.17
N SER A 103 1.58 13.78 -10.59
CA SER A 103 2.51 14.75 -10.02
C SER A 103 2.09 16.19 -10.32
N PHE A 104 2.69 17.16 -9.63
CA PHE A 104 2.40 18.59 -9.84
C PHE A 104 2.56 19.05 -11.29
N SER A 105 3.48 18.47 -12.05
CA SER A 105 3.67 18.83 -13.45
C SER A 105 2.43 18.57 -14.31
N MET A 106 1.61 17.60 -13.90
CA MET A 106 0.37 17.24 -14.60
C MET A 106 -0.78 18.25 -14.37
N GLU A 107 -0.56 19.26 -13.53
CA GLU A 107 -1.46 20.42 -13.39
C GLU A 107 -1.28 21.41 -14.55
N SER A 108 -0.15 21.33 -15.27
CA SER A 108 0.07 22.15 -16.46
C SER A 108 -1.03 21.95 -17.49
N GLU A 109 -1.34 23.02 -18.23
CA GLU A 109 -2.46 23.03 -19.17
C GLU A 109 -2.00 22.92 -20.63
N ASN A 110 -2.86 22.37 -21.44
CA ASN A 110 -2.81 22.46 -22.89
C ASN A 110 -4.16 22.94 -23.43
N LYS A 111 -4.31 22.98 -24.77
CA LYS A 111 -5.57 23.42 -25.41
C LYS A 111 -6.82 22.60 -25.02
N LYS A 112 -6.65 21.47 -24.36
CA LYS A 112 -7.73 20.53 -23.98
C LYS A 112 -8.01 20.49 -22.47
N GLY A 113 -7.35 21.33 -21.66
CA GLY A 113 -7.41 21.34 -20.20
C GLY A 113 -6.10 20.91 -19.56
N THR A 114 -6.13 20.52 -18.27
CA THR A 114 -4.93 20.06 -17.57
C THR A 114 -4.42 18.73 -18.14
N LEU A 115 -3.12 18.46 -17.99
CA LEU A 115 -2.54 17.20 -18.45
C LEU A 115 -3.17 16.01 -17.71
N LEU A 116 -3.50 16.17 -16.42
CA LEU A 116 -4.19 15.13 -15.64
C LEU A 116 -5.58 14.83 -16.21
N GLU A 117 -6.38 15.85 -16.56
CA GLU A 117 -7.68 15.63 -17.21
C GLU A 117 -7.55 14.94 -18.57
N ASN A 118 -6.53 15.30 -19.33
CA ASN A 118 -6.25 14.64 -20.60
C ASN A 118 -5.84 13.17 -20.40
N ALA A 119 -5.02 12.89 -19.37
CA ALA A 119 -4.66 11.53 -19.00
C ALA A 119 -5.91 10.71 -18.64
N LYS A 120 -6.80 11.27 -17.83
CA LYS A 120 -8.08 10.62 -17.47
C LYS A 120 -8.95 10.33 -18.69
N LYS A 121 -9.08 11.28 -19.61
CA LYS A 121 -9.83 11.08 -20.86
C LYS A 121 -9.25 9.94 -21.69
N LEU A 122 -7.93 9.93 -21.90
CA LEU A 122 -7.25 8.87 -22.64
C LEU A 122 -7.39 7.51 -21.96
N ALA A 123 -7.28 7.46 -20.63
CA ALA A 123 -7.49 6.23 -19.87
C ALA A 123 -8.93 5.69 -20.03
N THR A 124 -9.92 6.59 -20.03
CA THR A 124 -11.32 6.24 -20.31
C THR A 124 -11.51 5.73 -21.75
N GLU A 125 -10.88 6.37 -22.74
CA GLU A 125 -10.89 5.92 -24.13
C GLU A 125 -10.28 4.52 -24.25
N ILE A 126 -9.14 4.26 -23.62
CA ILE A 126 -8.53 2.92 -23.59
C ILE A 126 -9.51 1.92 -22.98
N ALA A 127 -10.10 2.23 -21.82
CA ALA A 127 -11.06 1.35 -21.14
C ALA A 127 -12.30 1.07 -22.01
N SER A 128 -12.77 2.04 -22.81
CA SER A 128 -13.93 1.88 -23.68
C SER A 128 -13.71 0.87 -24.79
N THR A 129 -12.48 0.70 -25.27
CA THR A 129 -12.13 -0.27 -26.32
C THR A 129 -12.09 -1.72 -25.84
N LEU A 130 -12.14 -1.94 -24.54
CA LEU A 130 -11.99 -3.25 -23.91
C LEU A 130 -13.36 -3.96 -23.79
N LYS A 131 -13.31 -5.28 -23.67
CA LYS A 131 -14.49 -6.11 -23.41
C LYS A 131 -14.90 -5.99 -21.94
N GLU A 132 -16.16 -6.28 -21.63
CA GLU A 132 -16.65 -6.33 -20.23
C GLU A 132 -15.92 -7.37 -19.37
N SER A 133 -15.40 -8.42 -20.00
CA SER A 133 -14.62 -9.46 -19.33
C SER A 133 -13.19 -9.03 -18.99
N ASP A 134 -12.65 -8.02 -19.68
CA ASP A 134 -11.29 -7.54 -19.46
C ASP A 134 -11.20 -6.82 -18.11
N LYS A 135 -10.03 -6.87 -17.49
CA LYS A 135 -9.80 -6.30 -16.18
C LYS A 135 -8.74 -5.23 -16.24
N LEU A 136 -8.95 -4.19 -15.48
CA LEU A 136 -8.11 -3.01 -15.44
C LEU A 136 -7.47 -2.81 -14.07
N GLN A 137 -6.29 -2.24 -14.04
CA GLN A 137 -5.64 -1.74 -12.84
C GLN A 137 -5.29 -0.28 -13.04
N ILE A 138 -5.53 0.56 -12.03
CA ILE A 138 -5.01 1.92 -11.96
C ILE A 138 -3.79 1.94 -11.05
N ILE A 139 -2.74 2.64 -11.47
CA ILE A 139 -1.61 3.01 -10.62
C ILE A 139 -1.37 4.51 -10.75
N THR A 140 -1.09 5.18 -9.64
CA THR A 140 -0.69 6.59 -9.57
C THR A 140 0.58 6.75 -8.74
N ASN A 141 1.16 7.94 -8.67
CA ASN A 141 2.35 8.22 -7.85
C ASN A 141 2.15 7.90 -6.35
N ASP A 142 0.92 7.93 -5.85
CA ASP A 142 0.63 7.64 -4.45
C ASP A 142 0.85 6.17 -4.06
N PHE A 143 0.88 5.26 -5.03
CA PHE A 143 1.00 3.82 -4.81
C PHE A 143 0.03 3.27 -3.76
N LYS A 144 -1.21 3.78 -3.72
CA LYS A 144 -2.21 3.36 -2.75
C LYS A 144 -2.50 1.85 -2.83
N GLY A 145 -2.79 1.24 -1.68
CA GLY A 145 -3.13 -0.19 -1.61
C GLY A 145 -4.36 -0.57 -2.47
N GLN A 146 -5.33 0.33 -2.61
CA GLN A 146 -6.50 0.14 -3.48
C GLN A 146 -6.14 -0.05 -4.96
N HIS A 147 -4.96 0.43 -5.39
CA HIS A 147 -4.46 0.27 -6.76
C HIS A 147 -3.89 -1.14 -7.03
N GLN A 148 -3.86 -2.01 -6.03
CA GLN A 148 -3.34 -3.37 -6.15
C GLN A 148 -4.45 -4.41 -6.38
N ARG A 149 -5.49 -4.03 -7.09
CA ARG A 149 -6.57 -4.93 -7.50
C ARG A 149 -6.94 -4.74 -8.96
N LEU A 150 -7.51 -5.78 -9.54
CA LEU A 150 -8.15 -5.69 -10.84
C LEU A 150 -9.57 -5.16 -10.67
N LEU A 151 -9.96 -4.27 -11.55
CA LEU A 151 -11.20 -3.52 -11.54
C LEU A 151 -12.06 -3.95 -12.74
N SER A 152 -13.38 -3.84 -12.59
CA SER A 152 -14.28 -3.77 -13.73
C SER A 152 -14.16 -2.41 -14.43
N LYS A 153 -14.78 -2.24 -15.58
CA LYS A 153 -14.81 -0.93 -16.28
C LYS A 153 -15.47 0.16 -15.45
N GLU A 154 -16.55 -0.17 -14.75
CA GLU A 154 -17.31 0.74 -13.91
C GLU A 154 -16.46 1.20 -12.73
N GLU A 155 -15.89 0.24 -11.99
CA GLU A 155 -14.99 0.53 -10.85
C GLU A 155 -13.76 1.33 -11.29
N PHE A 156 -13.21 1.04 -12.48
CA PHE A 156 -12.09 1.78 -13.06
C PHE A 156 -12.47 3.24 -13.30
N THR A 157 -13.63 3.49 -13.89
CA THR A 157 -14.11 4.85 -14.19
C THR A 157 -14.36 5.66 -12.91
N GLU A 158 -14.95 5.03 -11.88
CA GLU A 158 -15.12 5.68 -10.56
C GLU A 158 -13.77 6.08 -9.96
N GLN A 159 -12.83 5.13 -9.86
CA GLN A 159 -11.52 5.42 -9.28
C GLN A 159 -10.71 6.43 -10.10
N LEU A 160 -10.90 6.46 -11.42
CA LEU A 160 -10.26 7.42 -12.30
C LEU A 160 -10.68 8.87 -11.95
N ASN A 161 -11.96 9.07 -11.64
CA ASN A 161 -12.47 10.38 -11.26
C ASN A 161 -11.89 10.88 -9.93
N ASP A 162 -11.60 9.97 -9.00
CA ASP A 162 -11.06 10.29 -7.67
C ASP A 162 -9.57 10.67 -7.67
N ILE A 163 -8.86 10.48 -8.78
CA ILE A 163 -7.45 10.82 -8.88
C ILE A 163 -7.27 12.34 -8.79
N LYS A 164 -6.44 12.78 -7.86
CA LYS A 164 -6.07 14.19 -7.63
C LYS A 164 -4.57 14.35 -7.75
N ILE A 165 -4.12 15.58 -8.00
CA ILE A 165 -2.71 15.94 -7.97
C ILE A 165 -2.11 15.63 -6.60
N THR A 166 -0.90 15.14 -6.60
CA THR A 166 -0.11 14.81 -5.40
C THR A 166 1.31 15.39 -5.52
N SER A 167 1.95 15.62 -4.38
CA SER A 167 3.37 15.97 -4.32
C SER A 167 4.30 14.76 -4.51
N ALA A 168 3.74 13.55 -4.49
CA ALA A 168 4.53 12.34 -4.71
C ALA A 168 4.95 12.22 -6.17
N THR A 169 6.21 11.85 -6.37
CA THR A 169 6.78 11.51 -7.69
C THR A 169 7.41 10.13 -7.62
N LYS A 170 7.35 9.39 -8.72
CA LYS A 170 7.96 8.05 -8.83
C LYS A 170 8.76 7.94 -10.12
N ASN A 171 9.85 7.19 -10.06
CA ASN A 171 10.60 6.85 -11.26
C ASN A 171 9.76 5.91 -12.14
N ILE A 172 9.76 6.15 -13.44
CA ILE A 172 9.03 5.32 -14.41
C ILE A 172 9.46 3.85 -14.33
N SER A 173 10.75 3.59 -14.05
CA SER A 173 11.25 2.22 -13.84
C SER A 173 10.58 1.51 -12.67
N ASP A 174 10.34 2.21 -11.56
CA ASP A 174 9.68 1.64 -10.37
C ASP A 174 8.21 1.35 -10.66
N VAL A 175 7.56 2.27 -11.40
CA VAL A 175 6.19 2.10 -11.85
C VAL A 175 6.06 0.87 -12.74
N ILE A 176 6.92 0.73 -13.75
CA ILE A 176 6.94 -0.41 -14.67
C ILE A 176 7.15 -1.72 -13.91
N ASN A 177 8.14 -1.78 -13.03
CA ASN A 177 8.41 -2.98 -12.23
C ASN A 177 7.18 -3.38 -11.41
N ARG A 178 6.53 -2.41 -10.76
CA ARG A 178 5.33 -2.66 -9.97
C ARG A 178 4.15 -3.16 -10.82
N GLN A 179 3.97 -2.62 -12.02
CA GLN A 179 2.94 -3.09 -12.96
C GLN A 179 3.23 -4.52 -13.43
N ILE A 180 4.49 -4.81 -13.77
CA ILE A 180 4.95 -6.14 -14.19
C ILE A 180 4.73 -7.16 -13.08
N ASP A 181 5.18 -6.86 -11.85
CA ASP A 181 5.03 -7.74 -10.69
C ASP A 181 3.55 -8.03 -10.41
N PHE A 182 2.72 -6.99 -10.44
CA PHE A 182 1.28 -7.16 -10.26
C PHE A 182 0.66 -8.05 -11.34
N LEU A 183 0.95 -7.76 -12.60
CA LEU A 183 0.41 -8.54 -13.71
C LEU A 183 0.94 -9.97 -13.73
N ASN A 184 2.18 -10.21 -13.32
CA ASN A 184 2.76 -11.56 -13.27
C ASN A 184 2.13 -12.44 -12.19
N ASN A 185 1.66 -11.85 -11.11
CA ASN A 185 0.92 -12.57 -10.06
C ASN A 185 -0.51 -12.94 -10.49
N ASN A 186 -0.98 -12.46 -11.65
CA ASN A 186 -2.28 -12.81 -12.20
C ASN A 186 -2.15 -13.87 -13.29
N SER A 187 -3.10 -14.80 -13.33
CA SER A 187 -3.11 -15.97 -14.22
C SER A 187 -3.46 -15.68 -15.68
N THR A 188 -3.71 -14.41 -16.04
CA THR A 188 -4.05 -13.98 -17.39
C THR A 188 -2.86 -14.11 -18.33
N LYS A 189 -3.07 -14.66 -19.52
CA LYS A 189 -2.04 -14.73 -20.55
C LYS A 189 -1.87 -13.42 -21.32
N ASN A 190 -2.93 -12.66 -21.51
CA ASN A 190 -2.93 -11.41 -22.27
C ASN A 190 -2.77 -10.23 -21.32
N LYS A 191 -1.56 -9.70 -21.23
CA LYS A 191 -1.19 -8.60 -20.33
C LYS A 191 -0.75 -7.41 -21.15
N GLN A 192 -1.05 -6.19 -20.69
CA GLN A 192 -0.62 -4.95 -21.33
C GLN A 192 -0.43 -3.85 -20.28
N ILE A 193 0.55 -2.99 -20.54
CA ILE A 193 0.89 -1.85 -19.67
C ILE A 193 0.75 -0.57 -20.48
N TYR A 194 0.09 0.43 -19.89
CA TYR A 194 0.03 1.80 -20.39
C TYR A 194 0.61 2.75 -19.34
N ILE A 195 1.36 3.74 -19.82
CA ILE A 195 1.98 4.78 -18.98
C ILE A 195 1.63 6.13 -19.57
N LEU A 196 0.83 6.91 -18.84
CA LEU A 196 0.42 8.25 -19.20
C LEU A 196 1.15 9.24 -18.29
N SER A 197 2.08 10.01 -18.84
CA SER A 197 2.93 10.97 -18.12
C SER A 197 3.44 12.06 -19.07
N ASP A 198 3.91 13.16 -18.52
CA ASP A 198 4.67 14.18 -19.26
C ASP A 198 6.14 13.80 -19.44
N PHE A 199 6.58 12.69 -18.85
CA PHE A 199 7.93 12.14 -18.94
C PHE A 199 9.04 13.17 -18.65
N GLN A 200 8.92 13.88 -17.55
CA GLN A 200 9.97 14.81 -17.13
C GLN A 200 11.31 14.10 -16.92
N LYS A 201 12.40 14.81 -17.26
CA LYS A 201 13.75 14.27 -17.27
C LYS A 201 14.17 13.63 -15.95
N ASN A 202 13.71 14.17 -14.82
CA ASN A 202 14.03 13.68 -13.47
C ASN A 202 13.33 12.37 -13.10
N THR A 203 12.25 12.00 -13.78
CA THR A 203 11.45 10.81 -13.47
C THR A 203 11.55 9.75 -14.57
N SER A 204 12.11 10.09 -15.73
CA SER A 204 12.13 9.24 -16.91
C SER A 204 13.40 8.40 -17.08
N GLU A 205 14.25 8.30 -16.05
CA GLU A 205 15.40 7.38 -16.09
C GLU A 205 14.91 5.93 -16.19
N LEU A 206 14.87 5.43 -17.42
CA LEU A 206 14.68 4.01 -17.67
C LEU A 206 15.97 3.29 -17.28
N SER A 207 15.98 2.62 -16.15
CA SER A 207 17.08 1.76 -15.75
C SER A 207 17.32 0.75 -16.89
N LYS A 208 18.58 0.60 -17.30
CA LYS A 208 19.02 -0.33 -18.37
C LYS A 208 18.85 -1.81 -18.00
N LYS A 209 18.08 -2.11 -16.95
CA LYS A 209 17.77 -3.46 -16.56
C LYS A 209 16.90 -4.05 -17.66
N LYS A 210 17.47 -4.97 -18.42
CA LYS A 210 16.82 -5.74 -19.47
C LYS A 210 15.56 -6.36 -18.88
N ASN A 211 14.40 -5.74 -19.13
CA ASN A 211 13.13 -6.33 -18.76
C ASN A 211 12.88 -7.50 -19.73
N ASP A 212 13.24 -8.70 -19.32
CA ASP A 212 12.92 -9.95 -20.02
C ASP A 212 11.40 -10.27 -19.99
N THR A 213 10.56 -9.27 -19.84
CA THR A 213 9.12 -9.47 -19.78
C THR A 213 8.50 -9.34 -21.16
N LEU A 214 7.76 -10.38 -21.54
CA LEU A 214 6.96 -10.43 -22.78
C LEU A 214 5.69 -9.55 -22.72
N ILE A 215 5.58 -8.65 -21.72
CA ILE A 215 4.42 -7.77 -21.55
C ILE A 215 4.61 -6.51 -22.39
N PRO A 216 3.76 -6.22 -23.37
CA PRO A 216 3.83 -4.99 -24.14
C PRO A 216 3.63 -3.76 -23.26
N ILE A 217 4.51 -2.76 -23.40
CA ILE A 217 4.45 -1.49 -22.68
C ILE A 217 4.22 -0.37 -23.70
N THR A 218 3.17 0.41 -23.50
CA THR A 218 2.84 1.57 -24.32
C THR A 218 3.04 2.85 -23.51
N LEU A 219 3.93 3.72 -23.99
CA LEU A 219 4.18 5.03 -23.40
C LEU A 219 3.32 6.07 -24.14
N ILE A 220 2.54 6.84 -23.42
CA ILE A 220 1.68 7.90 -23.97
C ILE A 220 2.13 9.24 -23.38
N PRO A 221 2.94 10.02 -24.12
CA PRO A 221 3.41 11.29 -23.64
C PRO A 221 2.31 12.37 -23.71
N LEU A 222 2.23 13.16 -22.66
CA LEU A 222 1.33 14.31 -22.53
C LEU A 222 2.15 15.59 -22.54
N TYR A 223 1.81 16.50 -23.42
CA TYR A 223 2.57 17.73 -23.60
C TYR A 223 1.75 18.94 -23.15
N ALA A 224 2.35 19.77 -22.29
CA ALA A 224 1.82 21.09 -21.99
C ALA A 224 1.96 22.03 -23.20
N SER A 225 1.07 23.01 -23.32
CA SER A 225 1.31 24.14 -24.21
C SER A 225 2.55 24.88 -23.71
N GLN A 226 3.43 25.37 -24.62
CA GLN A 226 4.66 26.08 -24.26
C GLN A 226 4.36 27.11 -23.17
N GLN A 227 4.85 26.89 -21.96
CA GLN A 227 4.94 27.91 -20.94
C GLN A 227 6.23 28.69 -21.23
N ASN A 228 6.09 29.99 -21.49
CA ASN A 228 7.25 30.87 -21.49
C ASN A 228 7.74 30.97 -20.04
N ASN A 229 8.77 30.26 -19.69
CA ASN A 229 9.44 30.41 -18.41
C ASN A 229 10.09 31.79 -18.39
N VAL A 230 9.53 32.70 -17.63
CA VAL A 230 10.17 33.99 -17.33
C VAL A 230 11.18 33.72 -16.22
N TYR A 231 12.45 33.73 -16.56
CA TYR A 231 13.52 33.77 -15.55
C TYR A 231 13.63 35.23 -15.09
N ILE A 232 13.56 35.47 -13.81
CA ILE A 232 13.95 36.74 -13.19
C ILE A 232 15.42 36.61 -12.86
N ASP A 233 16.27 37.36 -13.62
CA ASP A 233 17.70 37.49 -13.32
C ASP A 233 17.90 38.38 -12.06
#